data_7cf302e9a866dfe516f06b1cf7b7247c
#
_entry.id   7cf302e9a866dfe516f06b1cf7b7247c
#
_cell.length_a   1.000
_cell.length_b   1.000
_cell.length_c   1.000
_cell.angle_alpha   90.00
_cell.angle_beta   90.00
_cell.angle_gamma   90.00
#
_symmetry.space_group_name_H-M   'P 1'
#
loop_
_entity.id
_entity.type
_entity.pdbx_description
1 polymer ?
#
loop_
_entity_poly.entity_id
_entity_poly.type
_entity_poly.pdbx_seq_one_letter_code
_entity_poly.pdbx_strand_id
1 'polypeptide(L)'
;NNVDLPFTEDKWVRAVQYRAGDTSVLHHLITFVTGPEEAFWGTERDSTSTSRRFVAGYIPGKDNVYEYPDGVGVLIPAGQRLSMQVHYGTNGQSTVDQTELGLYFSDEPLQQEQRVQAVGTRFVLPPDTPEFPMSASHLFDEDVVITGLRARMNCRGKKMRFEVESPDGAIQNLLSVPAYNYGWQPHYLLNEPVRVSAGST
;
A
#
# COMPACT_ATOMS: atom_id res chain seq x y z
N ASN A 1 -0.02 -5.40 -15.43
CA ASN A 1 1.19 -6.02 -15.98
C ASN A 1 1.74 -7.02 -14.97
N ASN A 2 2.13 -8.21 -15.44
CA ASN A 2 2.75 -9.24 -14.62
C ASN A 2 4.19 -9.45 -15.08
N VAL A 3 5.08 -9.68 -14.14
CA VAL A 3 6.50 -9.97 -14.36
C VAL A 3 6.85 -11.23 -13.62
N ASP A 4 7.21 -12.28 -14.36
CA ASP A 4 7.72 -13.51 -13.78
C ASP A 4 9.13 -13.28 -13.23
N LEU A 5 9.38 -13.84 -12.06
CA LEU A 5 10.67 -13.68 -11.39
C LEU A 5 11.50 -14.96 -11.54
N PRO A 6 12.82 -14.83 -11.78
CA PRO A 6 13.70 -15.98 -11.99
C PRO A 6 14.11 -16.69 -10.68
N PHE A 7 13.42 -16.42 -9.56
CA PHE A 7 13.84 -16.88 -8.25
C PHE A 7 13.38 -18.31 -7.97
N THR A 8 14.31 -19.18 -7.67
CA THR A 8 14.09 -20.56 -7.27
C THR A 8 14.07 -20.75 -5.74
N GLU A 9 14.33 -19.69 -4.99
CA GLU A 9 14.33 -19.61 -3.54
C GLU A 9 13.67 -18.32 -3.06
N ASP A 10 13.24 -18.30 -1.82
CA ASP A 10 12.63 -17.13 -1.19
C ASP A 10 13.62 -15.96 -1.16
N LYS A 11 13.15 -14.75 -1.47
CA LYS A 11 13.96 -13.54 -1.44
C LYS A 11 13.36 -12.49 -0.53
N TRP A 12 14.17 -11.94 0.35
CA TRP A 12 13.78 -10.81 1.19
C TRP A 12 14.19 -9.50 0.53
N VAL A 13 13.21 -8.63 0.28
CA VAL A 13 13.41 -7.29 -0.26
C VAL A 13 13.51 -6.31 0.90
N ARG A 14 14.66 -5.64 1.03
CA ARG A 14 14.93 -4.62 2.06
C ARG A 14 14.70 -3.18 1.58
N ALA A 15 14.73 -2.96 0.27
CA ALA A 15 14.42 -1.67 -0.33
C ALA A 15 13.92 -1.81 -1.76
N VAL A 16 13.17 -0.83 -2.22
CA VAL A 16 12.58 -0.77 -3.57
C VAL A 16 12.79 0.61 -4.15
N GLN A 17 13.14 0.68 -5.43
CA GLN A 17 13.29 1.93 -6.15
C GLN A 17 12.51 1.91 -7.46
N TYR A 18 11.75 2.96 -7.71
CA TYR A 18 11.12 3.20 -9.01
C TYR A 18 11.88 4.28 -9.77
N ARG A 19 12.09 4.01 -11.05
CA ARG A 19 12.58 4.99 -12.02
C ARG A 19 11.53 5.16 -13.10
N ALA A 20 10.75 6.22 -13.00
CA ALA A 20 9.69 6.51 -13.96
C ALA A 20 10.28 6.79 -15.36
N GLY A 21 9.70 6.18 -16.37
CA GLY A 21 10.07 6.39 -17.76
C GLY A 21 9.51 7.72 -18.27
N ASP A 22 8.22 7.91 -18.20
CA ASP A 22 7.55 9.17 -18.60
C ASP A 22 6.67 9.72 -17.48
N THR A 23 7.21 10.68 -16.73
CA THR A 23 6.52 11.36 -15.63
C THR A 23 5.37 12.24 -16.06
N SER A 24 5.23 12.55 -17.35
CA SER A 24 4.14 13.38 -17.88
C SER A 24 2.82 12.63 -17.97
N VAL A 25 2.87 11.31 -18.00
CA VAL A 25 1.70 10.43 -18.12
C VAL A 25 1.57 9.41 -17.01
N LEU A 26 2.66 8.98 -16.37
CA LEU A 26 2.61 8.03 -15.26
C LEU A 26 2.04 8.69 -14.01
N HIS A 27 0.78 8.38 -13.68
CA HIS A 27 0.13 8.92 -12.50
C HIS A 27 0.49 8.12 -11.23
N HIS A 28 0.39 6.81 -11.26
CA HIS A 28 0.89 5.95 -10.18
C HIS A 28 1.11 4.51 -10.66
N LEU A 29 1.96 3.81 -9.95
CA LEU A 29 2.22 2.39 -10.12
C LEU A 29 2.23 1.73 -8.75
N ILE A 30 1.52 0.60 -8.61
CA ILE A 30 1.48 -0.19 -7.39
C ILE A 30 1.95 -1.60 -7.73
N THR A 31 2.85 -2.13 -6.91
CA THR A 31 3.45 -3.46 -7.11
C THR A 31 3.03 -4.40 -5.98
N PHE A 32 2.64 -5.61 -6.36
CA PHE A 32 2.26 -6.69 -5.46
C PHE A 32 3.04 -7.95 -5.78
N VAL A 33 3.28 -8.79 -4.77
CA VAL A 33 3.62 -10.20 -4.95
C VAL A 33 2.33 -10.98 -5.10
N THR A 34 2.24 -11.80 -6.13
CA THR A 34 1.06 -12.61 -6.43
C THR A 34 1.45 -14.02 -6.85
N GLY A 35 0.55 -14.97 -6.69
CA GLY A 35 0.72 -16.31 -7.22
C GLY A 35 0.77 -16.34 -8.75
N PRO A 36 1.43 -17.35 -9.36
CA PRO A 36 1.54 -17.43 -10.81
C PRO A 36 0.19 -17.59 -11.51
N GLU A 37 -0.75 -18.27 -10.89
CA GLU A 37 -2.12 -18.51 -11.41
C GLU A 37 -3.15 -17.50 -10.89
N GLU A 38 -2.72 -16.53 -10.07
CA GLU A 38 -3.64 -15.53 -9.51
C GLU A 38 -4.13 -14.57 -10.57
N ALA A 39 -5.45 -14.50 -10.75
CA ALA A 39 -6.09 -13.55 -11.65
C ALA A 39 -6.09 -12.15 -11.02
N PHE A 40 -5.08 -11.35 -11.34
CA PHE A 40 -4.92 -10.01 -10.78
C PHE A 40 -6.18 -9.13 -10.94
N TRP A 41 -6.82 -9.19 -12.11
CA TRP A 41 -7.97 -8.35 -12.43
C TRP A 41 -9.29 -8.73 -11.74
N GLY A 42 -9.46 -9.97 -11.34
CA GLY A 42 -10.70 -10.44 -10.69
C GLY A 42 -10.81 -10.06 -9.21
N THR A 43 -9.69 -10.00 -8.52
CA THR A 43 -9.59 -9.81 -7.06
C THR A 43 -9.16 -8.40 -6.67
N GLU A 44 -8.83 -7.55 -7.62
CA GLU A 44 -8.39 -6.16 -7.46
C GLU A 44 -9.34 -5.30 -6.61
N ARG A 45 -10.63 -5.61 -6.67
CA ARG A 45 -11.69 -4.91 -5.96
C ARG A 45 -12.03 -5.53 -4.61
N ASP A 46 -11.46 -6.67 -4.32
CA ASP A 46 -11.67 -7.34 -3.06
C ASP A 46 -10.54 -6.96 -2.10
N SER A 47 -10.84 -6.02 -1.19
CA SER A 47 -9.92 -5.59 -0.14
C SER A 47 -9.60 -6.71 0.86
N THR A 48 -10.34 -7.83 0.80
CA THR A 48 -10.15 -8.98 1.68
C THR A 48 -9.22 -10.04 1.08
N SER A 49 -8.71 -9.84 -0.14
CA SER A 49 -7.75 -10.78 -0.73
C SER A 49 -6.43 -10.75 0.06
N THR A 50 -6.31 -11.67 1.00
CA THR A 50 -5.13 -11.88 1.84
C THR A 50 -3.95 -12.48 1.07
N SER A 51 -4.16 -12.93 -0.17
CA SER A 51 -3.14 -13.55 -1.01
C SER A 51 -2.13 -12.57 -1.59
N ARG A 52 -2.46 -11.29 -1.61
CA ARG A 52 -1.62 -10.26 -2.22
C ARG A 52 -0.78 -9.53 -1.20
N ARG A 53 0.53 -9.57 -1.40
CA ARG A 53 1.47 -8.76 -0.62
C ARG A 53 1.82 -7.49 -1.37
N PHE A 54 1.51 -6.35 -0.79
CA PHE A 54 1.97 -5.06 -1.30
C PHE A 54 3.48 -4.95 -1.11
N VAL A 55 4.17 -4.60 -2.20
CA VAL A 55 5.62 -4.34 -2.16
C VAL A 55 5.88 -2.86 -1.97
N ALA A 56 5.50 -2.06 -2.95
CA ALA A 56 5.69 -0.61 -2.92
C ALA A 56 4.80 0.07 -3.98
N GLY A 57 4.81 1.40 -4.02
CA GLY A 57 4.10 2.13 -5.06
C GLY A 57 4.76 3.46 -5.40
N TYR A 58 4.80 3.77 -6.69
CA TYR A 58 5.23 5.05 -7.22
C TYR A 58 4.07 6.04 -7.23
N ILE A 59 4.34 7.27 -6.84
CA ILE A 59 3.49 8.45 -7.04
C ILE A 59 4.38 9.66 -7.38
N PRO A 60 3.93 10.58 -8.27
CA PRO A 60 4.71 11.77 -8.62
C PRO A 60 5.02 12.64 -7.40
N GLY A 61 6.17 13.31 -7.45
CA GLY A 61 6.57 14.31 -6.45
C GLY A 61 7.04 13.75 -5.12
N LYS A 62 7.26 12.44 -5.01
CA LYS A 62 7.82 11.78 -3.84
C LYS A 62 9.13 11.09 -4.20
N ASP A 63 9.98 10.89 -3.20
CA ASP A 63 11.12 9.99 -3.32
C ASP A 63 10.65 8.61 -3.77
N ASN A 64 11.25 8.11 -4.82
CA ASN A 64 10.88 6.84 -5.43
C ASN A 64 11.66 5.66 -4.85
N VAL A 65 12.31 5.88 -3.72
CA VAL A 65 13.04 4.88 -2.95
C VAL A 65 12.23 4.59 -1.68
N TYR A 66 11.96 3.31 -1.46
CA TYR A 66 11.36 2.78 -0.23
C TYR A 66 12.39 1.91 0.44
N GLU A 67 12.92 2.37 1.53
CA GLU A 67 13.80 1.61 2.40
C GLU A 67 13.01 1.19 3.64
N TYR A 68 12.99 -0.11 3.91
CA TYR A 68 12.33 -0.62 5.12
C TYR A 68 13.26 -0.47 6.31
N PRO A 69 12.72 -0.38 7.53
CA PRO A 69 13.54 -0.35 8.74
C PRO A 69 14.48 -1.57 8.85
N ASP A 70 15.53 -1.45 9.63
CA ASP A 70 16.46 -2.55 9.88
C ASP A 70 15.73 -3.79 10.39
N GLY A 71 16.04 -4.94 9.81
CA GLY A 71 15.41 -6.22 10.14
C GLY A 71 14.00 -6.41 9.57
N VAL A 72 13.47 -5.45 8.81
CA VAL A 72 12.13 -5.50 8.19
C VAL A 72 12.24 -5.55 6.67
N GLY A 73 11.35 -6.28 6.03
CA GLY A 73 11.28 -6.32 4.57
C GLY A 73 10.05 -7.03 4.05
N VAL A 74 9.97 -7.15 2.74
CA VAL A 74 8.91 -7.90 2.05
C VAL A 74 9.47 -9.23 1.58
N LEU A 75 8.80 -10.32 1.94
CA LEU A 75 9.13 -11.65 1.45
C LEU A 75 8.53 -11.87 0.06
N ILE A 76 9.36 -12.27 -0.89
CA ILE A 76 8.96 -12.83 -2.18
C ILE A 76 9.23 -14.32 -2.16
N PRO A 77 8.22 -15.18 -1.95
CA PRO A 77 8.42 -16.61 -1.98
C PRO A 77 8.84 -17.11 -3.37
N ALA A 78 9.55 -18.23 -3.39
CA ALA A 78 9.95 -18.90 -4.64
C ALA A 78 8.73 -19.17 -5.53
N GLY A 79 8.89 -19.00 -6.84
CA GLY A 79 7.83 -19.25 -7.81
C GLY A 79 6.70 -18.20 -7.86
N GLN A 80 6.78 -17.15 -7.05
CA GLN A 80 5.86 -16.02 -7.13
C GLN A 80 6.29 -15.05 -8.24
N ARG A 81 5.37 -14.15 -8.63
CA ARG A 81 5.61 -13.08 -9.60
C ARG A 81 5.26 -11.71 -9.05
N LEU A 82 5.69 -10.66 -9.73
CA LEU A 82 5.21 -9.31 -9.45
C LEU A 82 4.03 -8.99 -10.35
N SER A 83 2.97 -8.47 -9.75
CA SER A 83 1.83 -7.91 -10.46
C SER A 83 1.78 -6.40 -10.22
N MET A 84 1.72 -5.65 -11.33
CA MET A 84 1.78 -4.19 -11.28
C MET A 84 0.48 -3.58 -11.80
N GLN A 85 -0.13 -2.75 -10.98
CA GLN A 85 -1.21 -1.86 -11.38
C GLN A 85 -0.63 -0.53 -11.81
N VAL A 86 -0.78 -0.18 -13.07
CA VAL A 86 -0.27 1.08 -13.61
C VAL A 86 -1.45 1.97 -13.99
N HIS A 87 -1.41 3.22 -13.57
CA HIS A 87 -2.39 4.22 -13.93
C HIS A 87 -1.72 5.36 -14.69
N TYR A 88 -2.18 5.57 -15.91
CA TYR A 88 -1.72 6.67 -16.76
C TYR A 88 -2.77 7.78 -16.83
N GLY A 89 -2.31 9.03 -16.73
CA GLY A 89 -3.06 10.22 -17.09
C GLY A 89 -2.71 10.61 -18.52
N THR A 90 -3.71 10.82 -19.38
CA THR A 90 -3.47 11.21 -20.77
C THR A 90 -3.15 12.71 -20.88
N ASN A 91 -2.14 13.05 -21.69
CA ASN A 91 -1.74 14.44 -22.01
C ASN A 91 -2.05 14.84 -23.48
N GLY A 92 -2.76 13.97 -24.23
CA GLY A 92 -3.11 14.20 -25.62
C GLY A 92 -1.99 13.91 -26.62
N GLN A 93 -0.84 13.41 -26.17
CA GLN A 93 0.28 13.05 -27.04
C GLN A 93 0.56 11.55 -27.00
N SER A 94 1.09 10.99 -28.08
CA SER A 94 1.56 9.61 -28.11
C SER A 94 2.92 9.54 -27.43
N THR A 95 3.06 8.64 -26.47
CA THR A 95 4.30 8.42 -25.73
C THR A 95 4.53 6.95 -25.41
N VAL A 96 5.74 6.62 -24.98
CA VAL A 96 6.13 5.29 -24.49
C VAL A 96 6.71 5.44 -23.10
N ASP A 97 6.11 4.72 -22.15
CA ASP A 97 6.63 4.65 -20.78
C ASP A 97 7.49 3.38 -20.60
N GLN A 98 8.70 3.56 -20.09
CA GLN A 98 9.64 2.50 -19.74
C GLN A 98 10.04 2.63 -18.26
N THR A 99 9.05 2.53 -17.39
CA THR A 99 9.29 2.58 -15.95
C THR A 99 10.03 1.32 -15.48
N GLU A 100 11.08 1.53 -14.71
CA GLU A 100 11.91 0.48 -14.12
C GLU A 100 11.61 0.33 -12.64
N LEU A 101 11.68 -0.91 -12.15
CA LEU A 101 11.59 -1.28 -10.75
C LEU A 101 12.87 -1.96 -10.31
N GLY A 102 13.60 -1.35 -9.39
CA GLY A 102 14.75 -1.95 -8.71
C GLY A 102 14.33 -2.60 -7.40
N LEU A 103 14.76 -3.83 -7.17
CA LEU A 103 14.61 -4.54 -5.91
C LEU A 103 15.99 -4.73 -5.27
N TYR A 104 16.12 -4.33 -4.01
CA TYR A 104 17.34 -4.50 -3.23
C TYR A 104 17.09 -5.62 -2.22
N PHE A 105 17.83 -6.69 -2.36
CA PHE A 105 17.67 -7.87 -1.52
C PHE A 105 18.52 -7.80 -0.26
N SER A 106 18.07 -8.51 0.77
CA SER A 106 18.89 -8.85 1.93
C SER A 106 19.62 -10.16 1.67
N ASP A 107 20.86 -10.23 2.08
CA ASP A 107 21.66 -11.46 2.01
C ASP A 107 21.24 -12.47 3.08
N GLU A 108 20.61 -12.00 4.16
CA GLU A 108 20.13 -12.79 5.28
C GLU A 108 18.61 -12.68 5.43
N PRO A 109 17.93 -13.71 5.97
CA PRO A 109 16.51 -13.63 6.30
C PRO A 109 16.23 -12.48 7.26
N LEU A 110 15.19 -11.71 6.98
CA LEU A 110 14.75 -10.60 7.84
C LEU A 110 13.83 -11.10 8.96
N GLN A 111 13.84 -10.39 10.07
CA GLN A 111 13.13 -10.81 11.29
C GLN A 111 11.63 -10.54 11.23
N GLN A 112 11.22 -9.52 10.47
CA GLN A 112 9.83 -9.06 10.40
C GLN A 112 9.41 -8.84 8.95
N GLU A 113 8.21 -9.29 8.63
CA GLU A 113 7.60 -9.03 7.33
C GLU A 113 6.81 -7.74 7.35
N GLN A 114 7.15 -6.83 6.44
CA GLN A 114 6.35 -5.64 6.17
C GLN A 114 5.08 -6.06 5.42
N ARG A 115 3.92 -5.73 6.00
CA ARG A 115 2.62 -5.94 5.38
C ARG A 115 1.87 -4.63 5.27
N VAL A 116 0.96 -4.53 4.32
CA VAL A 116 0.02 -3.42 4.20
C VAL A 116 -1.39 -3.94 4.30
N GLN A 117 -2.11 -3.48 5.32
CA GLN A 117 -3.51 -3.77 5.51
C GLN A 117 -4.35 -2.61 4.97
N ALA A 118 -5.18 -2.90 3.97
CA ALA A 118 -6.18 -1.95 3.50
C ALA A 118 -7.43 -2.05 4.38
N VAL A 119 -7.87 -0.91 4.91
CA VAL A 119 -9.11 -0.80 5.66
C VAL A 119 -10.05 0.13 4.88
N GLY A 120 -11.19 -0.38 4.47
CA GLY A 120 -12.11 0.37 3.63
C GLY A 120 -13.51 -0.23 3.62
N THR A 121 -14.46 0.53 3.10
CA THR A 121 -15.83 0.08 2.93
C THR A 121 -16.38 0.50 1.56
N ARG A 122 -17.33 -0.26 1.05
CA ARG A 122 -18.06 0.09 -0.17
C ARG A 122 -19.29 0.91 0.21
N PHE A 123 -19.55 1.95 -0.55
CA PHE A 123 -20.69 2.83 -0.33
C PHE A 123 -21.15 3.47 -1.62
N VAL A 124 -22.36 3.98 -1.59
CA VAL A 124 -22.89 4.88 -2.61
C VAL A 124 -23.00 6.26 -1.99
N LEU A 125 -22.27 7.21 -2.55
CA LEU A 125 -22.34 8.59 -2.09
C LEU A 125 -23.61 9.24 -2.64
N PRO A 126 -24.56 9.64 -1.77
CA PRO A 126 -25.78 10.30 -2.24
C PRO A 126 -25.48 11.60 -2.97
N PRO A 127 -26.26 11.97 -4.01
CA PRO A 127 -26.14 13.28 -4.62
C PRO A 127 -26.46 14.39 -3.61
N ASP A 128 -25.91 15.56 -3.85
CA ASP A 128 -26.15 16.79 -3.07
C ASP A 128 -25.93 16.67 -1.55
N THR A 129 -25.10 15.69 -1.15
CA THR A 129 -24.74 15.49 0.25
C THR A 129 -23.37 16.13 0.53
N PRO A 130 -23.32 17.29 1.20
CA PRO A 130 -22.07 18.02 1.41
C PRO A 130 -21.12 17.32 2.40
N GLU A 131 -21.67 16.54 3.33
CA GLU A 131 -20.93 15.73 4.29
C GLU A 131 -21.55 14.35 4.42
N PHE A 132 -20.76 13.33 4.24
CA PHE A 132 -21.14 11.94 4.37
C PHE A 132 -20.08 11.20 5.21
N PRO A 133 -20.29 11.12 6.54
CA PRO A 133 -19.37 10.43 7.41
C PRO A 133 -19.46 8.93 7.20
N MET A 134 -18.28 8.29 7.21
CA MET A 134 -18.15 6.85 7.02
C MET A 134 -17.05 6.32 7.92
N SER A 135 -17.19 5.06 8.30
CA SER A 135 -16.17 4.33 9.02
C SER A 135 -15.96 2.94 8.41
N ALA A 136 -14.77 2.42 8.60
CA ALA A 136 -14.41 1.05 8.33
C ALA A 136 -13.44 0.61 9.40
N SER A 137 -13.46 -0.68 9.74
CA SER A 137 -12.57 -1.23 10.75
C SER A 137 -11.93 -2.53 10.26
N HIS A 138 -10.84 -2.90 10.92
CA HIS A 138 -10.14 -4.16 10.74
C HIS A 138 -9.80 -4.71 12.11
N LEU A 139 -10.18 -5.97 12.35
CA LEU A 139 -9.84 -6.69 13.57
C LEU A 139 -8.47 -7.37 13.36
N PHE A 140 -7.51 -7.08 14.23
CA PHE A 140 -6.22 -7.74 14.24
C PHE A 140 -6.33 -9.09 14.98
N ASP A 141 -5.98 -10.18 14.31
CA ASP A 141 -5.97 -11.54 14.86
C ASP A 141 -4.61 -11.95 15.43
N GLU A 142 -3.58 -11.12 15.21
CA GLU A 142 -2.23 -11.28 15.73
C GLU A 142 -1.68 -9.96 16.27
N ASP A 143 -0.64 -10.02 17.09
CA ASP A 143 0.09 -8.84 17.53
C ASP A 143 0.85 -8.22 16.36
N VAL A 144 0.68 -6.92 16.15
CA VAL A 144 1.34 -6.20 15.06
C VAL A 144 1.98 -4.91 15.54
N VAL A 145 2.84 -4.36 14.70
CA VAL A 145 3.43 -3.02 14.92
C VAL A 145 3.06 -2.15 13.73
N ILE A 146 2.27 -1.10 13.98
CA ILE A 146 1.93 -0.12 12.96
C ILE A 146 3.07 0.89 12.87
N THR A 147 3.70 0.97 11.70
CA THR A 147 4.83 1.86 11.42
C THR A 147 4.43 3.09 10.61
N GLY A 148 3.30 3.02 9.92
CA GLY A 148 2.83 4.13 9.09
C GLY A 148 1.42 3.95 8.57
N LEU A 149 0.85 5.03 8.08
CA LEU A 149 -0.54 5.12 7.64
C LEU A 149 -0.63 5.92 6.35
N ARG A 150 -1.62 5.60 5.52
CA ARG A 150 -1.93 6.36 4.32
C ARG A 150 -3.43 6.61 4.22
N ALA A 151 -3.83 7.87 4.22
CA ALA A 151 -5.19 8.26 3.88
C ALA A 151 -5.37 8.18 2.36
N ARG A 152 -6.37 7.40 1.91
CA ARG A 152 -6.74 7.32 0.51
C ARG A 152 -8.24 7.49 0.34
N MET A 153 -8.62 8.58 -0.26
CA MET A 153 -9.99 8.89 -0.65
C MET A 153 -9.98 9.38 -2.10
N ASN A 154 -11.13 9.34 -2.76
CA ASN A 154 -11.27 9.93 -4.09
C ASN A 154 -11.34 11.47 -3.99
N CYS A 155 -11.52 12.13 -5.14
CA CYS A 155 -11.52 13.61 -5.27
C CYS A 155 -12.52 14.32 -4.36
N ARG A 156 -13.54 13.63 -3.84
CA ARG A 156 -14.53 14.17 -2.89
C ARG A 156 -14.18 13.97 -1.42
N GLY A 157 -13.04 13.32 -1.11
CA GLY A 157 -12.56 13.16 0.26
C GLY A 157 -12.25 14.51 0.91
N LYS A 158 -12.60 14.68 2.18
CA LYS A 158 -12.37 15.93 2.94
C LYS A 158 -11.40 15.74 4.10
N LYS A 159 -11.64 14.75 4.93
CA LYS A 159 -10.87 14.47 6.15
C LYS A 159 -10.89 12.99 6.48
N MET A 160 -9.85 12.50 7.16
CA MET A 160 -9.75 11.12 7.63
C MET A 160 -9.06 11.09 8.99
N ARG A 161 -9.45 10.15 9.84
CA ARG A 161 -8.83 9.85 11.11
C ARG A 161 -8.61 8.35 11.23
N PHE A 162 -7.48 7.97 11.79
CA PHE A 162 -7.14 6.60 12.11
C PHE A 162 -7.02 6.45 13.61
N GLU A 163 -7.69 5.45 14.15
CA GLU A 163 -7.70 5.13 15.57
C GLU A 163 -7.48 3.63 15.75
N VAL A 164 -6.94 3.25 16.88
CA VAL A 164 -6.92 1.88 17.36
C VAL A 164 -7.75 1.82 18.63
N GLU A 165 -8.67 0.88 18.66
CA GLU A 165 -9.41 0.49 19.87
C GLU A 165 -8.83 -0.83 20.38
N SER A 166 -8.24 -0.79 21.57
CA SER A 166 -7.69 -1.97 22.24
C SER A 166 -8.81 -2.89 22.78
N PRO A 167 -8.51 -4.16 23.09
CA PRO A 167 -9.53 -5.11 23.59
C PRO A 167 -10.22 -4.69 24.90
N ASP A 168 -9.59 -3.82 25.68
CA ASP A 168 -10.15 -3.20 26.90
C ASP A 168 -11.02 -1.97 26.63
N GLY A 169 -11.19 -1.59 25.35
CA GLY A 169 -11.97 -0.43 24.93
C GLY A 169 -11.21 0.90 24.94
N ALA A 170 -9.92 0.91 25.22
CA ALA A 170 -9.12 2.11 25.14
C ALA A 170 -8.90 2.52 23.67
N ILE A 171 -9.12 3.81 23.37
CA ILE A 171 -8.98 4.35 22.02
C ILE A 171 -7.75 5.24 21.95
N GLN A 172 -6.88 4.97 20.98
CA GLN A 172 -5.71 5.78 20.65
C GLN A 172 -5.87 6.37 19.23
N ASN A 173 -5.77 7.70 19.10
CA ASN A 173 -5.68 8.34 17.79
C ASN A 173 -4.26 8.21 17.24
N LEU A 174 -4.13 7.59 16.06
CA LEU A 174 -2.84 7.38 15.39
C LEU A 174 -2.50 8.50 14.42
N LEU A 175 -3.48 8.97 13.66
CA LEU A 175 -3.29 9.98 12.63
C LEU A 175 -4.60 10.73 12.37
N SER A 176 -4.50 12.03 12.24
CA SER A 176 -5.59 12.87 11.74
C SER A 176 -5.15 13.64 10.50
N VAL A 177 -5.93 13.54 9.42
CA VAL A 177 -5.77 14.28 8.16
C VAL A 177 -6.97 15.21 8.02
N PRO A 178 -6.90 16.44 8.55
CA PRO A 178 -8.06 17.34 8.61
C PRO A 178 -8.40 17.98 7.27
N ALA A 179 -7.43 18.06 6.35
CA ALA A 179 -7.59 18.63 5.02
C ALA A 179 -6.97 17.69 3.99
N TYR A 180 -7.74 16.70 3.58
CA TYR A 180 -7.29 15.74 2.57
C TYR A 180 -7.19 16.40 1.19
N ASN A 181 -6.11 16.10 0.47
CA ASN A 181 -5.90 16.53 -0.91
C ASN A 181 -5.72 15.31 -1.80
N TYR A 182 -6.56 15.17 -2.82
CA TYR A 182 -6.48 14.06 -3.78
C TYR A 182 -5.15 14.01 -4.55
N GLY A 183 -4.57 15.16 -4.85
CA GLY A 183 -3.26 15.28 -5.50
C GLY A 183 -2.06 15.07 -4.57
N TRP A 184 -2.29 14.90 -3.26
CA TRP A 184 -1.24 14.74 -2.26
C TRP A 184 -1.63 13.69 -1.22
N GLN A 185 -1.19 12.44 -1.43
CA GLN A 185 -1.54 11.27 -0.62
C GLN A 185 -0.27 10.61 -0.04
N PRO A 186 0.46 11.28 0.87
CA PRO A 186 1.71 10.76 1.38
C PRO A 186 1.48 9.51 2.24
N HIS A 187 2.52 8.72 2.37
CA HIS A 187 2.65 7.74 3.43
C HIS A 187 3.18 8.46 4.66
N TYR A 188 2.39 8.50 5.71
CA TYR A 188 2.76 9.07 7.00
C TYR A 188 3.47 8.00 7.82
N LEU A 189 4.76 8.14 8.01
CA LEU A 189 5.51 7.34 8.97
C LEU A 189 5.21 7.86 10.38
N LEU A 190 4.94 6.97 11.31
CA LEU A 190 4.78 7.33 12.71
C LEU A 190 6.16 7.58 13.32
N ASN A 191 6.28 8.64 14.11
CA ASN A 191 7.53 8.95 14.81
C ASN A 191 7.96 7.81 15.74
N GLU A 192 6.97 7.18 16.37
CA GLU A 192 7.14 5.99 17.18
C GLU A 192 6.19 4.90 16.67
N PRO A 193 6.69 3.72 16.34
CA PRO A 193 5.85 2.59 15.96
C PRO A 193 4.88 2.22 17.09
N VAL A 194 3.63 1.94 16.74
CA VAL A 194 2.58 1.60 17.71
C VAL A 194 2.36 0.10 17.74
N ARG A 195 2.53 -0.50 18.92
CA ARG A 195 2.20 -1.91 19.16
C ARG A 195 0.70 -2.05 19.32
N VAL A 196 0.14 -2.99 18.58
CA VAL A 196 -1.30 -3.30 18.57
C VAL A 196 -1.46 -4.79 18.87
N SER A 197 -2.14 -5.10 19.96
CA SER A 197 -2.37 -6.49 20.38
C SER A 197 -3.46 -7.16 19.55
N ALA A 198 -3.40 -8.45 19.42
CA ALA A 198 -4.48 -9.25 18.89
C ALA A 198 -5.81 -8.94 19.61
N GLY A 199 -6.91 -8.90 18.86
CA GLY A 199 -8.23 -8.49 19.36
C GLY A 199 -8.49 -6.98 19.31
N SER A 200 -7.51 -6.15 18.98
CA SER A 200 -7.72 -4.72 18.72
C SER A 200 -8.36 -4.48 17.35
N THR A 201 -9.05 -3.35 17.23
CA THR A 201 -9.73 -2.94 15.99
C THR A 201 -9.19 -1.64 15.45
#